data_ae92892d1d038d2cb82543bcbd0182d8
#
_entry.id   ae92892d1d038d2cb82543bcbd0182d8
#
_cell.length_a   1.000
_cell.length_b   1.000
_cell.length_c   1.000
_cell.angle_alpha   90.00
_cell.angle_beta   90.00
_cell.angle_gamma   90.00
#
_symmetry.space_group_name_H-M   'P 1'
#
loop_
_entity.id
_entity.type
_entity.pdbx_description
1 polymer ?
#
loop_
_entity_poly.entity_id
_entity_poly.type
_entity_poly.pdbx_seq_one_letter_code
_entity_poly.pdbx_strand_id
1 'polypeptide(L)'
;MKIVSLLCSALLFSFSFAANAAPLIIKYSHVVADSTPKGQAALKFKEVAERLLPGKVEVQVFPNSQLFGDGKEMEALLLGDVQILAPSLAKFGKYTKKVQIFDLPFLFDDIDAVGRFQNSDKGGELLTSMSDKGIFGFGYIHNGMKQLSANKPLRTPRDAKGLKFRIQASDVLEAQFKAVDANPQKIAFAEVYQALQSGVVDGAENPWANIYTKKFHEVQGYITESNHGLLGYMVIANDQWWKGLPDDVKKGLSAAMAESIAYGNQVAHQEDANFRQKVIDDKKAKLVKLTNKQRAQWREAMKPVWARFEADIGKDLIDAAVAANQKPAKQKKTEKKHSDKK
;
A
#
# COMPACT_ATOMS: atom_id res chain seq x y z
N MET A 1 77.55 -49.74 -5.34
CA MET A 1 76.30 -49.57 -4.60
C MET A 1 75.73 -48.20 -4.96
N LYS A 2 74.71 -48.13 -5.82
CA LYS A 2 74.07 -46.87 -6.24
C LYS A 2 72.75 -46.70 -5.47
N ILE A 3 72.67 -45.64 -4.69
CA ILE A 3 71.42 -45.26 -3.99
C ILE A 3 70.59 -44.40 -4.94
N VAL A 4 69.41 -44.87 -5.29
CA VAL A 4 68.42 -44.17 -6.09
C VAL A 4 67.53 -43.39 -5.14
N SER A 5 67.64 -42.05 -5.16
CA SER A 5 66.70 -41.15 -4.43
C SER A 5 65.41 -41.01 -5.20
N LEU A 6 64.28 -41.48 -4.68
CA LEU A 6 62.97 -41.28 -5.17
C LEU A 6 62.41 -39.92 -4.60
N LEU A 7 62.32 -38.90 -5.46
CA LEU A 7 61.59 -37.66 -5.08
C LEU A 7 60.09 -37.90 -5.37
N CYS A 8 59.31 -38.08 -4.33
CA CYS A 8 57.84 -38.00 -4.39
C CYS A 8 57.42 -36.51 -4.35
N SER A 9 57.06 -35.97 -5.51
CA SER A 9 56.40 -34.64 -5.61
C SER A 9 54.89 -34.83 -5.29
N ALA A 10 54.49 -34.48 -4.05
CA ALA A 10 53.10 -34.40 -3.68
C ALA A 10 52.49 -33.11 -4.25
N LEU A 11 51.73 -33.22 -5.33
CA LEU A 11 50.84 -32.15 -5.82
C LEU A 11 49.67 -31.99 -4.81
N LEU A 12 49.75 -30.97 -3.93
CA LEU A 12 48.65 -30.50 -3.15
C LEU A 12 47.66 -29.76 -4.06
N PHE A 13 46.62 -30.45 -4.50
CA PHE A 13 45.43 -29.84 -5.10
C PHE A 13 44.68 -29.11 -4.00
N SER A 14 44.92 -27.80 -3.87
CA SER A 14 44.11 -26.90 -3.03
C SER A 14 42.72 -26.80 -3.66
N PHE A 15 41.79 -27.64 -3.28
CA PHE A 15 40.37 -27.43 -3.51
C PHE A 15 39.94 -26.22 -2.68
N SER A 16 39.90 -25.03 -3.29
CA SER A 16 39.22 -23.86 -2.73
C SER A 16 37.72 -24.18 -2.71
N PHE A 17 37.23 -24.71 -1.61
CA PHE A 17 35.80 -24.66 -1.32
C PHE A 17 35.43 -23.18 -1.22
N ALA A 18 34.84 -22.63 -2.27
CA ALA A 18 34.11 -21.38 -2.16
C ALA A 18 33.01 -21.64 -1.12
N ALA A 19 33.24 -21.21 0.12
CA ALA A 19 32.20 -21.20 1.13
C ALA A 19 31.08 -20.30 0.62
N ASN A 20 30.02 -20.88 0.06
CA ASN A 20 28.81 -20.16 -0.20
C ASN A 20 28.30 -19.67 1.16
N ALA A 21 28.43 -18.38 1.41
CA ALA A 21 27.78 -17.76 2.56
C ALA A 21 26.27 -18.05 2.49
N ALA A 22 25.68 -18.37 3.62
CA ALA A 22 24.24 -18.59 3.68
C ALA A 22 23.49 -17.36 3.12
N PRO A 23 22.40 -17.55 2.39
CA PRO A 23 21.65 -16.44 1.82
C PRO A 23 21.12 -15.49 2.91
N LEU A 24 21.08 -14.20 2.61
CA LEU A 24 20.46 -13.21 3.48
C LEU A 24 18.95 -13.46 3.51
N ILE A 25 18.41 -13.79 4.67
CA ILE A 25 16.98 -13.98 4.87
C ILE A 25 16.29 -12.62 4.95
N ILE A 26 15.32 -12.38 4.07
CA ILE A 26 14.52 -11.16 4.00
C ILE A 26 13.07 -11.50 4.31
N LYS A 27 12.59 -11.13 5.48
CA LYS A 27 11.19 -11.29 5.87
C LYS A 27 10.38 -10.11 5.35
N TYR A 28 9.37 -10.39 4.53
CA TYR A 28 8.39 -9.41 4.03
C TYR A 28 7.02 -9.74 4.62
N SER A 29 6.54 -8.93 5.55
CA SER A 29 5.25 -9.15 6.22
C SER A 29 4.19 -8.16 5.75
N HIS A 30 2.95 -8.64 5.63
CA HIS A 30 1.79 -7.79 5.34
C HIS A 30 0.47 -8.37 5.89
N VAL A 31 -0.55 -7.51 5.99
CA VAL A 31 -1.81 -7.85 6.70
C VAL A 31 -2.95 -8.32 5.78
N VAL A 32 -2.73 -8.39 4.47
CA VAL A 32 -3.75 -8.73 3.47
C VAL A 32 -3.55 -10.11 2.87
N ALA A 33 -4.53 -10.61 2.12
CA ALA A 33 -4.41 -11.88 1.38
C ALA A 33 -3.45 -11.74 0.18
N ASP A 34 -2.82 -12.84 -0.22
CA ASP A 34 -1.92 -12.90 -1.38
C ASP A 34 -2.59 -12.50 -2.69
N SER A 35 -3.89 -12.72 -2.82
CA SER A 35 -4.67 -12.36 -4.02
C SER A 35 -4.95 -10.86 -4.17
N THR A 36 -4.61 -10.03 -3.18
CA THR A 36 -4.72 -8.56 -3.27
C THR A 36 -3.55 -7.97 -4.05
N PRO A 37 -3.66 -6.73 -4.57
CA PRO A 37 -2.55 -6.06 -5.25
C PRO A 37 -1.24 -6.05 -4.45
N LYS A 38 -1.33 -5.75 -3.14
CA LYS A 38 -0.17 -5.76 -2.25
C LYS A 38 0.41 -7.17 -2.04
N GLY A 39 -0.45 -8.19 -1.89
CA GLY A 39 -0.01 -9.57 -1.77
C GLY A 39 0.72 -10.03 -3.04
N GLN A 40 0.15 -9.74 -4.21
CA GLN A 40 0.76 -10.05 -5.50
C GLN A 40 2.11 -9.31 -5.69
N ALA A 41 2.21 -8.06 -5.26
CA ALA A 41 3.47 -7.32 -5.27
C ALA A 41 4.53 -8.00 -4.37
N ALA A 42 4.17 -8.45 -3.17
CA ALA A 42 5.11 -9.11 -2.27
C ALA A 42 5.64 -10.44 -2.84
N LEU A 43 4.77 -11.23 -3.48
CA LEU A 43 5.17 -12.46 -4.17
C LEU A 43 6.06 -12.17 -5.38
N LYS A 44 5.75 -11.11 -6.13
CA LYS A 44 6.58 -10.66 -7.26
C LYS A 44 7.95 -10.17 -6.79
N PHE A 45 8.03 -9.49 -5.66
CA PHE A 45 9.31 -9.10 -5.06
C PHE A 45 10.17 -10.33 -4.75
N LYS A 46 9.59 -11.35 -4.11
CA LYS A 46 10.29 -12.62 -3.86
C LYS A 46 10.86 -13.21 -5.14
N GLU A 47 10.01 -13.41 -6.14
CA GLU A 47 10.39 -14.00 -7.44
C GLU A 47 11.57 -13.24 -8.07
N VAL A 48 11.46 -11.91 -8.15
CA VAL A 48 12.45 -11.08 -8.85
C VAL A 48 13.74 -10.94 -8.05
N ALA A 49 13.66 -10.77 -6.73
CA ALA A 49 14.83 -10.64 -5.86
C ALA A 49 15.69 -11.92 -5.90
N GLU A 50 15.06 -13.10 -5.75
CA GLU A 50 15.78 -14.39 -5.81
C GLU A 50 16.33 -14.69 -7.21
N ARG A 51 15.66 -14.22 -8.27
CA ARG A 51 16.14 -14.31 -9.66
C ARG A 51 17.36 -13.40 -9.92
N LEU A 52 17.34 -12.17 -9.42
CA LEU A 52 18.43 -11.19 -9.64
C LEU A 52 19.63 -11.42 -8.71
N LEU A 53 19.43 -12.06 -7.57
CA LEU A 53 20.44 -12.28 -6.53
C LEU A 53 20.50 -13.79 -6.16
N PRO A 54 20.78 -14.68 -7.13
CA PRO A 54 20.72 -16.12 -6.90
C PRO A 54 21.74 -16.54 -5.84
N GLY A 55 21.25 -17.28 -4.82
CA GLY A 55 22.05 -17.74 -3.68
C GLY A 55 22.49 -16.66 -2.70
N LYS A 56 22.23 -15.36 -2.98
CA LYS A 56 22.59 -14.24 -2.09
C LYS A 56 21.46 -13.86 -1.16
N VAL A 57 20.19 -14.03 -1.58
CA VAL A 57 19.00 -13.69 -0.79
C VAL A 57 17.98 -14.81 -0.82
N GLU A 58 17.21 -14.93 0.27
CA GLU A 58 16.01 -15.73 0.39
C GLU A 58 14.89 -14.83 0.93
N VAL A 59 13.80 -14.64 0.18
CA VAL A 59 12.67 -13.81 0.60
C VAL A 59 11.55 -14.68 1.16
N GLN A 60 11.18 -14.43 2.40
CA GLN A 60 10.07 -15.09 3.09
C GLN A 60 8.89 -14.13 3.21
N VAL A 61 7.79 -14.41 2.52
CA VAL A 61 6.58 -13.59 2.52
C VAL A 61 5.60 -14.12 3.56
N PHE A 62 5.10 -13.22 4.44
CA PHE A 62 4.16 -13.52 5.52
C PHE A 62 2.87 -12.71 5.32
N PRO A 63 1.85 -13.27 4.65
CA PRO A 63 0.57 -12.59 4.42
C PRO A 63 -0.36 -12.66 5.63
N ASN A 64 -1.51 -12.00 5.54
CA ASN A 64 -2.65 -12.12 6.47
C ASN A 64 -2.29 -11.90 7.95
N SER A 65 -1.32 -11.04 8.27
CA SER A 65 -0.84 -10.79 9.64
C SER A 65 -0.21 -12.02 10.32
N GLN A 66 0.32 -12.97 9.55
CA GLN A 66 0.92 -14.21 10.11
C GLN A 66 2.13 -13.93 10.98
N LEU A 67 2.95 -12.94 10.62
CA LEU A 67 4.13 -12.58 11.40
C LEU A 67 3.82 -11.41 12.35
N PHE A 68 3.33 -10.29 11.79
CA PHE A 68 2.94 -9.11 12.55
C PHE A 68 1.63 -8.52 12.03
N GLY A 69 0.75 -8.11 12.95
CA GLY A 69 -0.48 -7.39 12.63
C GLY A 69 -0.30 -5.87 12.68
N ASP A 70 -1.36 -5.17 12.31
CA ASP A 70 -1.47 -3.71 12.19
C ASP A 70 -0.91 -2.90 13.38
N GLY A 71 -1.02 -3.44 14.59
CA GLY A 71 -0.62 -2.73 15.81
C GLY A 71 0.86 -2.85 16.14
N LYS A 72 1.58 -3.84 15.58
CA LYS A 72 2.96 -4.21 15.96
C LYS A 72 3.96 -4.20 14.81
N GLU A 73 3.51 -4.19 13.56
CA GLU A 73 4.40 -4.34 12.40
C GLU A 73 5.48 -3.24 12.33
N MET A 74 5.13 -1.99 12.62
CA MET A 74 6.08 -0.85 12.55
C MET A 74 7.15 -0.94 13.66
N GLU A 75 6.77 -1.35 14.86
CA GLU A 75 7.70 -1.58 15.97
C GLU A 75 8.67 -2.72 15.62
N ALA A 76 8.16 -3.84 15.10
CA ALA A 76 8.97 -4.98 14.67
C ALA A 76 9.97 -4.60 13.55
N LEU A 77 9.59 -3.73 12.61
CA LEU A 77 10.50 -3.20 11.60
C LEU A 77 11.66 -2.43 12.23
N LEU A 78 11.36 -1.52 13.16
CA LEU A 78 12.37 -0.67 13.81
C LEU A 78 13.32 -1.47 14.69
N LEU A 79 12.84 -2.58 15.29
CA LEU A 79 13.66 -3.51 16.07
C LEU A 79 14.47 -4.48 15.18
N GLY A 80 14.18 -4.55 13.86
CA GLY A 80 14.88 -5.43 12.92
C GLY A 80 14.32 -6.86 12.86
N ASP A 81 13.20 -7.16 13.52
CA ASP A 81 12.55 -8.48 13.51
C ASP A 81 11.97 -8.84 12.14
N VAL A 82 11.67 -7.82 11.32
CA VAL A 82 11.23 -7.92 9.93
C VAL A 82 11.97 -6.88 9.09
N GLN A 83 12.33 -7.24 7.86
CA GLN A 83 13.16 -6.39 7.00
C GLN A 83 12.32 -5.47 6.12
N ILE A 84 11.18 -5.97 5.61
CA ILE A 84 10.31 -5.23 4.68
C ILE A 84 8.86 -5.32 5.14
N LEU A 85 8.19 -4.18 5.09
CA LEU A 85 6.74 -4.04 5.32
C LEU A 85 6.09 -3.24 4.19
N ALA A 86 4.78 -3.37 4.05
CA ALA A 86 3.94 -2.47 3.24
C ALA A 86 2.72 -2.01 4.04
N PRO A 87 2.91 -1.19 5.10
CA PRO A 87 1.80 -0.67 5.90
C PRO A 87 0.96 0.33 5.11
N SER A 88 -0.31 0.48 5.51
CA SER A 88 -1.16 1.54 4.97
C SER A 88 -0.57 2.92 5.27
N LEU A 89 -0.72 3.85 4.31
CA LEU A 89 -0.31 5.25 4.46
C LEU A 89 -0.91 5.91 5.71
N ALA A 90 -2.09 5.48 6.12
CA ALA A 90 -2.76 5.94 7.35
C ALA A 90 -1.99 5.68 8.66
N LYS A 91 -0.96 4.81 8.65
CA LYS A 91 -0.21 4.43 9.86
C LYS A 91 1.02 5.27 10.14
N PHE A 92 1.39 6.14 9.20
CA PHE A 92 2.62 6.91 9.31
C PHE A 92 2.50 8.20 10.14
N GLY A 93 1.30 8.58 10.58
CA GLY A 93 1.06 9.83 11.32
C GLY A 93 1.87 10.02 12.60
N LYS A 94 2.41 8.94 13.20
CA LYS A 94 3.34 8.98 14.33
C LYS A 94 4.79 9.31 13.93
N TYR A 95 5.15 9.03 12.68
CA TYR A 95 6.51 9.20 12.15
C TYR A 95 6.66 10.48 11.35
N THR A 96 5.65 10.81 10.54
CA THR A 96 5.56 12.07 9.80
C THR A 96 4.10 12.48 9.61
N LYS A 97 3.79 13.75 9.89
CA LYS A 97 2.45 14.29 9.67
C LYS A 97 2.16 14.50 8.18
N LYS A 98 3.18 14.71 7.36
CA LYS A 98 3.04 14.97 5.92
C LYS A 98 2.34 13.84 5.15
N VAL A 99 2.61 12.56 5.49
CA VAL A 99 1.98 11.40 4.84
C VAL A 99 0.46 11.32 5.12
N GLN A 100 -0.05 12.03 6.12
CA GLN A 100 -1.49 12.14 6.38
C GLN A 100 -2.27 12.79 5.22
N ILE A 101 -1.59 13.42 4.26
CA ILE A 101 -2.20 13.94 3.02
C ILE A 101 -3.03 12.88 2.30
N PHE A 102 -2.59 11.62 2.30
CA PHE A 102 -3.29 10.52 1.63
C PHE A 102 -4.60 10.11 2.31
N ASP A 103 -4.83 10.53 3.55
CA ASP A 103 -6.07 10.27 4.28
C ASP A 103 -7.10 11.39 4.15
N LEU A 104 -6.72 12.56 3.56
CA LEU A 104 -7.66 13.67 3.37
C LEU A 104 -8.84 13.23 2.49
N PRO A 105 -10.09 13.37 2.97
CA PRO A 105 -11.26 12.90 2.24
C PRO A 105 -11.45 13.66 0.94
N PHE A 106 -11.77 12.95 -0.14
CA PHE A 106 -12.03 13.51 -1.47
C PHE A 106 -10.90 14.37 -2.05
N LEU A 107 -9.65 14.17 -1.59
CA LEU A 107 -8.49 14.90 -2.11
C LEU A 107 -8.18 14.51 -3.56
N PHE A 108 -8.18 13.21 -3.84
CA PHE A 108 -7.95 12.66 -5.16
C PHE A 108 -9.27 12.25 -5.81
N ASP A 109 -9.45 12.59 -7.09
CA ASP A 109 -10.65 12.24 -7.84
C ASP A 109 -10.68 10.76 -8.25
N ASP A 110 -9.51 10.19 -8.54
CA ASP A 110 -9.33 8.80 -8.96
C ASP A 110 -7.92 8.28 -8.60
N ILE A 111 -7.69 6.98 -8.84
CA ILE A 111 -6.40 6.34 -8.57
C ILE A 111 -5.28 6.84 -9.49
N ASP A 112 -5.60 7.33 -10.68
CA ASP A 112 -4.62 7.89 -11.61
C ASP A 112 -4.09 9.23 -11.08
N ALA A 113 -4.94 10.05 -10.46
CA ALA A 113 -4.52 11.28 -9.78
C ALA A 113 -3.57 10.97 -8.62
N VAL A 114 -3.85 9.93 -7.83
CA VAL A 114 -2.92 9.44 -6.81
C VAL A 114 -1.57 9.08 -7.41
N GLY A 115 -1.56 8.29 -8.49
CA GLY A 115 -0.33 7.91 -9.18
C GLY A 115 0.47 9.11 -9.68
N ARG A 116 -0.20 10.13 -10.26
CA ARG A 116 0.47 11.36 -10.70
C ARG A 116 1.13 12.10 -9.54
N PHE A 117 0.44 12.23 -8.40
CA PHE A 117 1.01 12.87 -7.21
C PHE A 117 2.18 12.07 -6.64
N GLN A 118 2.05 10.76 -6.49
CA GLN A 118 3.10 9.89 -5.93
C GLN A 118 4.35 9.84 -6.79
N ASN A 119 4.22 9.99 -8.12
CA ASN A 119 5.34 10.05 -9.07
C ASN A 119 5.90 11.47 -9.27
N SER A 120 5.38 12.49 -8.58
CA SER A 120 5.93 13.84 -8.58
C SER A 120 7.08 13.97 -7.57
N ASP A 121 7.84 15.08 -7.66
CA ASP A 121 8.88 15.41 -6.68
C ASP A 121 8.34 15.41 -5.25
N LYS A 122 7.13 15.94 -5.04
CA LYS A 122 6.47 15.97 -3.74
C LYS A 122 6.15 14.57 -3.20
N GLY A 123 5.71 13.66 -4.06
CA GLY A 123 5.54 12.25 -3.71
C GLY A 123 6.87 11.57 -3.34
N GLY A 124 7.94 11.89 -4.08
CA GLY A 124 9.31 11.42 -3.79
C GLY A 124 9.85 11.93 -2.46
N GLU A 125 9.64 13.22 -2.13
CA GLU A 125 10.02 13.81 -0.83
C GLU A 125 9.39 13.06 0.35
N LEU A 126 8.16 12.57 0.22
CA LEU A 126 7.47 11.83 1.28
C LEU A 126 8.14 10.48 1.58
N LEU A 127 8.71 9.80 0.57
CA LEU A 127 9.41 8.52 0.77
C LEU A 127 10.62 8.66 1.68
N THR A 128 11.30 9.80 1.64
CA THR A 128 12.51 10.08 2.42
C THR A 128 12.23 10.81 3.73
N SER A 129 10.99 11.25 3.96
CA SER A 129 10.60 12.10 5.10
C SER A 129 10.71 11.42 6.46
N MET A 130 11.04 10.13 6.51
CA MET A 130 11.12 9.34 7.75
C MET A 130 12.49 8.68 7.95
N SER A 131 13.51 9.07 7.19
CA SER A 131 14.86 8.48 7.32
C SER A 131 15.47 8.73 8.69
N ASP A 132 15.19 9.88 9.30
CA ASP A 132 15.57 10.23 10.68
C ASP A 132 14.83 9.43 11.75
N LYS A 133 13.77 8.71 11.38
CA LYS A 133 12.99 7.79 12.22
C LYS A 133 13.36 6.31 11.99
N GLY A 134 14.44 6.05 11.25
CA GLY A 134 14.90 4.69 10.97
C GLY A 134 14.08 3.96 9.91
N ILE A 135 13.34 4.68 9.06
CA ILE A 135 12.48 4.12 8.02
C ILE A 135 12.98 4.54 6.65
N PHE A 136 13.31 3.56 5.81
CA PHE A 136 13.62 3.75 4.39
C PHE A 136 12.39 3.43 3.54
N GLY A 137 11.97 4.36 2.65
CA GLY A 137 10.84 4.18 1.75
C GLY A 137 11.28 3.78 0.35
N PHE A 138 10.72 2.68 -0.18
CA PHE A 138 10.98 2.24 -1.55
C PHE A 138 10.04 2.86 -2.58
N GLY A 139 8.76 2.98 -2.24
CA GLY A 139 7.73 3.45 -3.16
C GLY A 139 6.32 3.10 -2.67
N TYR A 140 5.34 3.31 -3.56
CA TYR A 140 3.92 3.22 -3.23
C TYR A 140 3.24 2.07 -3.97
N ILE A 141 2.42 1.30 -3.27
CA ILE A 141 1.51 0.30 -3.84
C ILE A 141 0.07 0.80 -3.66
N HIS A 142 -0.70 0.80 -4.75
CA HIS A 142 -2.11 1.11 -4.73
C HIS A 142 -2.94 -0.09 -4.26
N ASN A 143 -4.08 0.17 -3.62
CA ASN A 143 -5.13 -0.82 -3.46
C ASN A 143 -6.40 -0.36 -4.21
N GLY A 144 -6.82 0.88 -3.96
CA GLY A 144 -7.96 1.47 -4.64
C GLY A 144 -8.65 2.56 -3.82
N MET A 145 -9.71 3.12 -4.40
CA MET A 145 -10.55 4.10 -3.72
C MET A 145 -11.47 3.38 -2.74
N LYS A 146 -11.62 3.96 -1.54
CA LYS A 146 -12.43 3.40 -0.46
C LYS A 146 -13.92 3.56 -0.72
N GLN A 147 -14.68 2.53 -0.39
CA GLN A 147 -16.13 2.49 -0.34
C GLN A 147 -16.58 2.41 1.10
N LEU A 148 -17.75 2.98 1.43
CA LEU A 148 -18.36 2.85 2.75
C LEU A 148 -19.21 1.57 2.80
N SER A 149 -19.13 0.80 3.86
CA SER A 149 -20.01 -0.32 4.13
C SER A 149 -20.79 -0.11 5.44
N ALA A 150 -22.03 -0.56 5.49
CA ALA A 150 -22.87 -0.51 6.69
C ALA A 150 -24.08 -1.47 6.58
N ASN A 151 -24.83 -1.63 7.68
CA ASN A 151 -26.07 -2.42 7.68
C ASN A 151 -27.32 -1.63 7.24
N LYS A 152 -27.13 -0.38 6.78
CA LYS A 152 -28.13 0.45 6.11
C LYS A 152 -27.51 1.24 4.95
N PRO A 153 -28.33 1.70 3.97
CA PRO A 153 -27.78 2.50 2.86
C PRO A 153 -27.26 3.86 3.37
N LEU A 154 -26.06 4.24 2.95
CA LEU A 154 -25.42 5.52 3.28
C LEU A 154 -25.48 6.44 2.05
N ARG A 155 -26.59 7.15 1.86
CA ARG A 155 -26.80 8.04 0.71
C ARG A 155 -26.28 9.46 0.97
N THR A 156 -26.45 9.92 2.21
CA THR A 156 -26.06 11.28 2.64
C THR A 156 -25.25 11.19 3.94
N PRO A 157 -24.49 12.22 4.33
CA PRO A 157 -23.75 12.25 5.60
C PRO A 157 -24.65 11.98 6.83
N ARG A 158 -25.91 12.39 6.79
CA ARG A 158 -26.88 12.15 7.88
C ARG A 158 -27.13 10.67 8.14
N ASP A 159 -26.96 9.83 7.14
CA ASP A 159 -27.14 8.38 7.28
C ASP A 159 -26.03 7.74 8.12
N ALA A 160 -24.87 8.39 8.24
CA ALA A 160 -23.75 7.93 9.07
C ALA A 160 -23.87 8.38 10.54
N LYS A 161 -24.74 9.35 10.85
CA LYS A 161 -24.88 9.91 12.19
C LYS A 161 -25.12 8.84 13.25
N GLY A 162 -24.28 8.85 14.30
CA GLY A 162 -24.34 7.95 15.44
C GLY A 162 -23.81 6.55 15.18
N LEU A 163 -23.52 6.16 13.93
CA LEU A 163 -22.96 4.84 13.62
C LEU A 163 -21.51 4.74 14.07
N LYS A 164 -21.12 3.57 14.54
CA LYS A 164 -19.75 3.21 14.85
C LYS A 164 -19.05 2.73 13.59
N PHE A 165 -18.04 3.46 13.11
CA PHE A 165 -17.24 3.05 11.96
C PHE A 165 -15.87 2.56 12.37
N ARG A 166 -15.51 1.38 11.89
CA ARG A 166 -14.11 0.95 11.96
C ARG A 166 -13.26 1.84 11.06
N ILE A 167 -12.16 2.34 11.61
CA ILE A 167 -11.13 3.06 10.88
C ILE A 167 -9.74 2.46 11.14
N GLN A 168 -8.77 2.82 10.29
CA GLN A 168 -7.35 2.61 10.57
C GLN A 168 -6.85 3.61 11.63
N ALA A 169 -5.65 3.39 12.15
CA ALA A 169 -5.06 4.25 13.18
C ALA A 169 -4.57 5.59 12.60
N SER A 170 -5.50 6.47 12.22
CA SER A 170 -5.25 7.79 11.64
C SER A 170 -6.12 8.84 12.32
N ASP A 171 -5.52 9.99 12.64
CA ASP A 171 -6.24 11.13 13.24
C ASP A 171 -7.09 11.85 12.18
N VAL A 172 -6.66 11.84 10.91
CA VAL A 172 -7.43 12.39 9.78
C VAL A 172 -8.68 11.55 9.54
N LEU A 173 -8.58 10.22 9.52
CA LEU A 173 -9.74 9.34 9.38
C LEU A 173 -10.70 9.48 10.59
N GLU A 174 -10.16 9.66 11.79
CA GLU A 174 -10.98 9.94 12.98
C GLU A 174 -11.75 11.24 12.80
N ALA A 175 -11.09 12.31 12.35
CA ALA A 175 -11.73 13.60 12.10
C ALA A 175 -12.78 13.52 10.98
N GLN A 176 -12.52 12.72 9.92
CA GLN A 176 -13.43 12.51 8.81
C GLN A 176 -14.77 11.94 9.26
N PHE A 177 -14.77 10.89 10.08
CA PHE A 177 -16.01 10.31 10.57
C PHE A 177 -16.70 11.17 11.62
N LYS A 178 -15.94 11.88 12.46
CA LYS A 178 -16.52 12.89 13.39
C LYS A 178 -17.20 14.03 12.64
N ALA A 179 -16.71 14.45 11.48
CA ALA A 179 -17.29 15.51 10.67
C ALA A 179 -18.69 15.16 10.13
N VAL A 180 -19.08 13.90 10.15
CA VAL A 180 -20.41 13.40 9.78
C VAL A 180 -21.19 12.85 10.98
N ASP A 181 -20.85 13.27 12.20
CA ASP A 181 -21.47 12.84 13.47
C ASP A 181 -21.41 11.32 13.71
N ALA A 182 -20.48 10.61 13.09
CA ALA A 182 -20.24 9.19 13.34
C ALA A 182 -19.21 8.96 14.46
N ASN A 183 -19.14 7.73 14.97
CA ASN A 183 -18.25 7.31 16.06
C ASN A 183 -17.12 6.41 15.51
N PRO A 184 -15.95 6.96 15.16
CA PRO A 184 -14.84 6.18 14.64
C PRO A 184 -14.19 5.29 15.72
N GLN A 185 -13.88 4.04 15.34
CA GLN A 185 -13.24 3.03 16.19
C GLN A 185 -11.96 2.52 15.52
N LYS A 186 -10.80 2.72 16.13
CA LYS A 186 -9.50 2.23 15.64
C LYS A 186 -9.37 0.74 15.97
N ILE A 187 -9.53 -0.13 14.97
CA ILE A 187 -9.48 -1.59 15.11
C ILE A 187 -8.49 -2.15 14.08
N ALA A 188 -7.66 -3.12 14.49
CA ALA A 188 -6.70 -3.79 13.62
C ALA A 188 -7.41 -4.53 12.47
N PHE A 189 -6.76 -4.60 11.28
CA PHE A 189 -7.41 -5.14 10.08
C PHE A 189 -7.84 -6.60 10.21
N ALA A 190 -7.07 -7.41 10.95
CA ALA A 190 -7.41 -8.81 11.20
C ALA A 190 -8.72 -8.99 12.00
N GLU A 191 -9.11 -8.00 12.80
CA GLU A 191 -10.26 -8.05 13.70
C GLU A 191 -11.56 -7.48 13.06
N VAL A 192 -11.45 -6.84 11.89
CA VAL A 192 -12.57 -6.08 11.29
C VAL A 192 -13.75 -6.96 10.96
N TYR A 193 -13.55 -8.13 10.37
CA TYR A 193 -14.67 -9.05 10.04
C TYR A 193 -15.48 -9.40 11.29
N GLN A 194 -14.81 -9.80 12.35
CA GLN A 194 -15.46 -10.18 13.62
C GLN A 194 -16.15 -8.98 14.28
N ALA A 195 -15.54 -7.78 14.22
CA ALA A 195 -16.15 -6.56 14.77
C ALA A 195 -17.43 -6.14 14.02
N LEU A 196 -17.45 -6.32 12.69
CA LEU A 196 -18.65 -6.09 11.87
C LEU A 196 -19.72 -7.16 12.12
N GLN A 197 -19.31 -8.44 12.19
CA GLN A 197 -20.24 -9.56 12.41
C GLN A 197 -20.94 -9.48 13.77
N SER A 198 -20.18 -9.12 14.81
CA SER A 198 -20.72 -9.02 16.19
C SER A 198 -21.40 -7.68 16.50
N GLY A 199 -21.36 -6.71 15.57
CA GLY A 199 -21.95 -5.39 15.80
C GLY A 199 -21.17 -4.49 16.76
N VAL A 200 -19.90 -4.80 17.04
CA VAL A 200 -18.98 -3.88 17.76
C VAL A 200 -18.84 -2.58 16.97
N VAL A 201 -18.83 -2.68 15.64
CA VAL A 201 -18.97 -1.55 14.72
C VAL A 201 -20.10 -1.80 13.73
N ASP A 202 -20.73 -0.70 13.28
CA ASP A 202 -21.86 -0.73 12.35
C ASP A 202 -21.41 -0.69 10.88
N GLY A 203 -20.18 -0.22 10.64
CA GLY A 203 -19.65 -0.05 9.30
C GLY A 203 -18.14 0.07 9.25
N ALA A 204 -17.62 0.10 8.03
CA ALA A 204 -16.19 0.27 7.73
C ALA A 204 -16.00 0.97 6.39
N GLU A 205 -14.74 1.30 6.07
CA GLU A 205 -14.32 1.81 4.77
C GLU A 205 -13.18 0.95 4.21
N ASN A 206 -13.31 0.49 2.97
CA ASN A 206 -12.28 -0.30 2.28
C ASN A 206 -12.44 -0.25 0.76
N PRO A 207 -11.38 -0.47 -0.03
CA PRO A 207 -11.45 -0.76 -1.45
C PRO A 207 -12.06 -2.14 -1.73
N TRP A 208 -12.49 -2.36 -2.96
CA TRP A 208 -13.15 -3.58 -3.40
C TRP A 208 -12.35 -4.86 -3.12
N ALA A 209 -11.03 -4.84 -3.37
CA ALA A 209 -10.16 -5.98 -3.10
C ALA A 209 -10.21 -6.43 -1.64
N ASN A 210 -10.20 -5.49 -0.69
CA ASN A 210 -10.27 -5.80 0.73
C ASN A 210 -11.69 -6.22 1.15
N ILE A 211 -12.73 -5.57 0.61
CA ILE A 211 -14.14 -5.93 0.88
C ILE A 211 -14.37 -7.39 0.49
N TYR A 212 -13.92 -7.79 -0.70
CA TYR A 212 -14.10 -9.15 -1.20
C TYR A 212 -13.24 -10.16 -0.44
N THR A 213 -11.92 -9.96 -0.39
CA THR A 213 -10.97 -10.95 0.15
C THR A 213 -11.12 -11.17 1.66
N LYS A 214 -11.62 -10.18 2.39
CA LYS A 214 -11.95 -10.27 3.83
C LYS A 214 -13.44 -10.54 4.08
N LYS A 215 -14.21 -10.76 3.02
CA LYS A 215 -15.63 -11.13 3.09
C LYS A 215 -16.52 -10.13 3.84
N PHE A 216 -16.13 -8.85 3.86
CA PHE A 216 -16.91 -7.83 4.57
C PHE A 216 -18.33 -7.70 4.02
N HIS A 217 -18.52 -7.94 2.72
CA HIS A 217 -19.81 -7.96 2.06
C HIS A 217 -20.76 -9.09 2.55
N GLU A 218 -20.23 -10.10 3.26
CA GLU A 218 -21.07 -11.17 3.87
C GLU A 218 -21.69 -10.73 5.20
N VAL A 219 -21.10 -9.73 5.86
CA VAL A 219 -21.52 -9.21 7.19
C VAL A 219 -21.93 -7.73 7.15
N GLN A 220 -22.06 -7.15 5.95
CA GLN A 220 -22.50 -5.77 5.72
C GLN A 220 -23.60 -5.75 4.67
N GLY A 221 -24.79 -5.31 5.04
CA GLY A 221 -25.98 -5.34 4.16
C GLY A 221 -25.90 -4.39 2.96
N TYR A 222 -25.06 -3.33 3.03
CA TYR A 222 -24.93 -2.31 1.99
C TYR A 222 -23.48 -1.86 1.81
N ILE A 223 -23.11 -1.60 0.55
CA ILE A 223 -21.85 -0.97 0.18
C ILE A 223 -22.18 0.27 -0.65
N THR A 224 -21.77 1.44 -0.17
CA THR A 224 -21.96 2.71 -0.85
C THR A 224 -20.71 3.03 -1.67
N GLU A 225 -20.87 3.18 -2.99
CA GLU A 225 -19.83 3.58 -3.93
C GLU A 225 -19.49 5.07 -3.72
N SER A 226 -18.72 5.37 -2.70
CA SER A 226 -18.41 6.73 -2.28
C SER A 226 -17.12 7.26 -2.90
N ASN A 227 -16.11 6.43 -3.14
CA ASN A 227 -14.76 6.83 -3.57
C ASN A 227 -14.26 8.06 -2.80
N HIS A 228 -14.48 8.06 -1.48
CA HIS A 228 -14.25 9.22 -0.63
C HIS A 228 -12.83 9.35 -0.12
N GLY A 229 -12.01 8.33 -0.29
CA GLY A 229 -10.64 8.29 0.18
C GLY A 229 -9.82 7.22 -0.53
N LEU A 230 -8.52 7.25 -0.30
CA LEU A 230 -7.56 6.29 -0.81
C LEU A 230 -7.23 5.22 0.23
N LEU A 231 -7.04 3.97 -0.21
CA LEU A 231 -6.19 3.02 0.48
C LEU A 231 -4.98 2.71 -0.41
N GLY A 232 -3.84 3.16 0.05
CA GLY A 232 -2.53 2.87 -0.53
C GLY A 232 -1.55 2.46 0.56
N TYR A 233 -0.41 1.98 0.14
CA TYR A 233 0.66 1.48 1.01
C TYR A 233 1.98 2.13 0.63
N MET A 234 2.89 2.27 1.60
CA MET A 234 4.29 2.55 1.34
C MET A 234 5.10 1.30 1.65
N VAL A 235 5.89 0.84 0.70
CA VAL A 235 6.84 -0.25 0.96
C VAL A 235 8.05 0.35 1.64
N ILE A 236 8.40 -0.19 2.80
CA ILE A 236 9.44 0.33 3.67
C ILE A 236 10.39 -0.76 4.15
N ALA A 237 11.61 -0.36 4.50
CA ALA A 237 12.56 -1.19 5.22
C ALA A 237 13.09 -0.47 6.47
N ASN A 238 13.71 -1.23 7.38
CA ASN A 238 14.55 -0.67 8.42
C ASN A 238 15.76 0.05 7.76
N ASP A 239 15.94 1.33 8.03
CA ASP A 239 16.96 2.17 7.37
C ASP A 239 18.39 1.70 7.69
N GLN A 240 18.65 1.29 8.93
CA GLN A 240 19.96 0.79 9.34
C GLN A 240 20.30 -0.54 8.65
N TRP A 241 19.33 -1.46 8.60
CA TRP A 241 19.48 -2.72 7.87
C TRP A 241 19.76 -2.44 6.39
N TRP A 242 18.96 -1.58 5.75
CA TRP A 242 19.12 -1.22 4.33
C TRP A 242 20.49 -0.63 4.03
N LYS A 243 20.95 0.31 4.87
CA LYS A 243 22.29 0.96 4.71
C LYS A 243 23.44 -0.03 4.88
N GLY A 244 23.27 -1.03 5.73
CA GLY A 244 24.29 -2.07 6.01
C GLY A 244 24.45 -3.12 4.91
N LEU A 245 23.56 -3.16 3.91
CA LEU A 245 23.64 -4.15 2.84
C LEU A 245 24.82 -3.86 1.87
N PRO A 246 25.44 -4.89 1.26
CA PRO A 246 26.37 -4.73 0.16
C PRO A 246 25.73 -3.99 -1.03
N ASP A 247 26.51 -3.23 -1.78
CA ASP A 247 25.99 -2.36 -2.85
C ASP A 247 25.35 -3.14 -3.99
N ASP A 248 25.88 -4.31 -4.33
CA ASP A 248 25.30 -5.20 -5.35
C ASP A 248 23.97 -5.79 -4.89
N VAL A 249 23.84 -6.12 -3.60
CA VAL A 249 22.56 -6.58 -3.01
C VAL A 249 21.55 -5.45 -3.00
N LYS A 250 21.93 -4.25 -2.55
CA LYS A 250 21.05 -3.04 -2.61
C LYS A 250 20.55 -2.77 -4.02
N LYS A 251 21.44 -2.84 -5.01
CA LYS A 251 21.09 -2.63 -6.42
C LYS A 251 20.07 -3.67 -6.91
N GLY A 252 20.32 -4.95 -6.61
CA GLY A 252 19.41 -6.04 -7.00
C GLY A 252 18.05 -5.93 -6.32
N LEU A 253 18.02 -5.66 -5.01
CA LEU A 253 16.78 -5.49 -4.24
C LEU A 253 16.00 -4.24 -4.68
N SER A 254 16.68 -3.12 -4.99
CA SER A 254 16.03 -1.92 -5.53
C SER A 254 15.36 -2.19 -6.87
N ALA A 255 16.04 -2.91 -7.78
CA ALA A 255 15.47 -3.29 -9.07
C ALA A 255 14.27 -4.22 -8.90
N ALA A 256 14.39 -5.24 -8.02
CA ALA A 256 13.29 -6.15 -7.70
C ALA A 256 12.09 -5.41 -7.11
N MET A 257 12.32 -4.46 -6.22
CA MET A 257 11.26 -3.68 -5.60
C MET A 257 10.55 -2.76 -6.60
N ALA A 258 11.30 -2.12 -7.50
CA ALA A 258 10.72 -1.28 -8.55
C ALA A 258 9.81 -2.12 -9.49
N GLU A 259 10.26 -3.31 -9.93
CA GLU A 259 9.45 -4.23 -10.75
C GLU A 259 8.21 -4.72 -9.99
N SER A 260 8.36 -5.06 -8.71
CA SER A 260 7.29 -5.51 -7.83
C SER A 260 6.20 -4.44 -7.61
N ILE A 261 6.61 -3.20 -7.33
CA ILE A 261 5.69 -2.06 -7.14
C ILE A 261 4.93 -1.77 -8.44
N ALA A 262 5.63 -1.74 -9.58
CA ALA A 262 4.99 -1.54 -10.88
C ALA A 262 3.96 -2.62 -11.18
N TYR A 263 4.30 -3.89 -10.94
CA TYR A 263 3.40 -5.01 -11.08
C TYR A 263 2.19 -4.91 -10.15
N GLY A 264 2.39 -4.63 -8.86
CA GLY A 264 1.29 -4.47 -7.90
C GLY A 264 0.33 -3.35 -8.27
N ASN A 265 0.84 -2.23 -8.78
CA ASN A 265 0.03 -1.10 -9.23
C ASN A 265 -0.75 -1.44 -10.52
N GLN A 266 -0.17 -2.21 -11.42
CA GLN A 266 -0.87 -2.75 -12.58
C GLN A 266 -2.02 -3.67 -12.15
N VAL A 267 -1.79 -4.59 -11.21
CA VAL A 267 -2.83 -5.49 -10.66
C VAL A 267 -3.93 -4.66 -10.01
N ALA A 268 -3.59 -3.63 -9.21
CA ALA A 268 -4.58 -2.77 -8.57
C ALA A 268 -5.51 -2.12 -9.60
N HIS A 269 -4.96 -1.62 -10.69
CA HIS A 269 -5.74 -0.98 -11.76
C HIS A 269 -6.62 -1.98 -12.53
N GLN A 270 -6.11 -3.17 -12.79
CA GLN A 270 -6.82 -4.20 -13.58
C GLN A 270 -7.91 -4.91 -12.78
N GLU A 271 -7.66 -5.16 -11.49
CA GLU A 271 -8.51 -6.02 -10.66
C GLU A 271 -9.59 -5.27 -9.86
N ASP A 272 -9.55 -3.94 -9.78
CA ASP A 272 -10.53 -3.18 -8.99
C ASP A 272 -11.98 -3.45 -9.45
N ALA A 273 -12.21 -3.38 -10.77
CA ALA A 273 -13.51 -3.69 -11.36
C ALA A 273 -13.92 -5.16 -11.19
N ASN A 274 -12.96 -6.08 -11.24
CA ASN A 274 -13.20 -7.51 -11.06
C ASN A 274 -13.60 -7.83 -9.62
N PHE A 275 -12.92 -7.26 -8.62
CA PHE A 275 -13.31 -7.42 -7.21
C PHE A 275 -14.69 -6.81 -6.94
N ARG A 276 -14.98 -5.64 -7.51
CA ARG A 276 -16.31 -5.05 -7.45
C ARG A 276 -17.38 -6.00 -8.02
N GLN A 277 -17.12 -6.59 -9.21
CA GLN A 277 -18.06 -7.51 -9.84
C GLN A 277 -18.28 -8.77 -9.00
N LYS A 278 -17.21 -9.36 -8.42
CA LYS A 278 -17.32 -10.50 -7.51
C LYS A 278 -18.23 -10.21 -6.31
N VAL A 279 -18.11 -9.02 -5.69
CA VAL A 279 -18.99 -8.59 -4.60
C VAL A 279 -20.46 -8.52 -5.05
N ILE A 280 -20.72 -8.06 -6.29
CA ILE A 280 -22.07 -8.01 -6.87
C ILE A 280 -22.61 -9.43 -7.10
N ASP A 281 -21.80 -10.31 -7.67
CA ASP A 281 -22.19 -11.67 -8.06
C ASP A 281 -22.52 -12.54 -6.82
N ASP A 282 -21.85 -12.32 -5.71
CA ASP A 282 -22.11 -13.00 -4.43
C ASP A 282 -23.48 -12.62 -3.82
N LYS A 283 -24.10 -11.52 -4.25
CA LYS A 283 -25.45 -11.06 -3.83
C LYS A 283 -25.66 -10.96 -2.31
N LYS A 284 -24.59 -10.83 -1.53
CA LYS A 284 -24.65 -10.74 -0.07
C LYS A 284 -24.90 -9.31 0.41
N ALA A 285 -24.40 -8.31 -0.32
CA ALA A 285 -24.58 -6.89 -0.03
C ALA A 285 -25.28 -6.16 -1.18
N LYS A 286 -26.05 -5.13 -0.87
CA LYS A 286 -26.68 -4.24 -1.86
C LYS A 286 -25.78 -3.06 -2.15
N LEU A 287 -25.55 -2.77 -3.43
CA LEU A 287 -24.78 -1.57 -3.83
C LEU A 287 -25.65 -0.33 -3.78
N VAL A 288 -25.08 0.74 -3.25
CA VAL A 288 -25.67 2.08 -3.23
C VAL A 288 -24.80 3.00 -4.08
N LYS A 289 -25.30 3.39 -5.24
CA LYS A 289 -24.67 4.40 -6.10
C LYS A 289 -25.10 5.78 -5.64
N LEU A 290 -24.13 6.66 -5.38
CA LEU A 290 -24.41 8.05 -5.04
C LEU A 290 -24.70 8.86 -6.31
N THR A 291 -25.75 9.69 -6.25
CA THR A 291 -25.92 10.76 -7.24
C THR A 291 -24.84 11.84 -7.06
N ASN A 292 -24.60 12.66 -8.07
CA ASN A 292 -23.65 13.78 -7.96
C ASN A 292 -24.00 14.71 -6.79
N LYS A 293 -25.28 14.97 -6.53
CA LYS A 293 -25.76 15.78 -5.40
C LYS A 293 -25.39 15.12 -4.05
N GLN A 294 -25.61 13.83 -3.92
CA GLN A 294 -25.28 13.09 -2.69
C GLN A 294 -23.77 13.05 -2.46
N ARG A 295 -22.97 12.80 -3.51
CA ARG A 295 -21.50 12.83 -3.43
C ARG A 295 -20.99 14.23 -3.04
N ALA A 296 -21.57 15.30 -3.58
CA ALA A 296 -21.24 16.65 -3.19
C ALA A 296 -21.55 16.94 -1.72
N GLN A 297 -22.67 16.41 -1.18
CA GLN A 297 -23.01 16.54 0.23
C GLN A 297 -21.96 15.86 1.14
N TRP A 298 -21.47 14.68 0.77
CA TRP A 298 -20.40 14.00 1.50
C TRP A 298 -19.10 14.81 1.46
N ARG A 299 -18.71 15.30 0.28
CA ARG A 299 -17.50 16.14 0.11
C ARG A 299 -17.58 17.39 0.98
N GLU A 300 -18.70 18.11 0.95
CA GLU A 300 -18.88 19.33 1.72
C GLU A 300 -18.86 19.09 3.23
N ALA A 301 -19.51 18.02 3.70
CA ALA A 301 -19.50 17.66 5.12
C ALA A 301 -18.09 17.30 5.66
N MET A 302 -17.25 16.71 4.82
CA MET A 302 -15.88 16.31 5.20
C MET A 302 -14.81 17.36 4.90
N LYS A 303 -15.12 18.38 4.11
CA LYS A 303 -14.17 19.44 3.73
C LYS A 303 -13.48 20.14 4.91
N PRO A 304 -14.14 20.41 6.06
CA PRO A 304 -13.47 21.03 7.20
C PRO A 304 -12.27 20.25 7.75
N VAL A 305 -12.18 18.94 7.46
CA VAL A 305 -11.03 18.11 7.84
C VAL A 305 -9.73 18.62 7.21
N TRP A 306 -9.78 19.15 5.99
CA TRP A 306 -8.59 19.67 5.31
C TRP A 306 -7.97 20.84 6.07
N ALA A 307 -8.78 21.84 6.42
CA ALA A 307 -8.31 23.00 7.17
C ALA A 307 -7.70 22.62 8.53
N ARG A 308 -8.24 21.60 9.18
CA ARG A 308 -7.73 21.10 10.47
C ARG A 308 -6.32 20.54 10.38
N PHE A 309 -5.97 19.90 9.25
CA PHE A 309 -4.67 19.22 9.08
C PHE A 309 -3.71 19.95 8.14
N GLU A 310 -4.11 21.09 7.57
CA GLU A 310 -3.28 21.85 6.61
C GLU A 310 -1.93 22.26 7.20
N ALA A 311 -1.90 22.73 8.46
CA ALA A 311 -0.66 23.13 9.11
C ALA A 311 0.32 21.97 9.34
N ASP A 312 -0.19 20.77 9.63
CA ASP A 312 0.61 19.57 9.88
C ASP A 312 1.11 18.93 8.59
N ILE A 313 0.29 18.93 7.54
CA ILE A 313 0.58 18.32 6.24
C ILE A 313 1.45 19.25 5.40
N GLY A 314 1.12 20.52 5.35
CA GLY A 314 1.69 21.55 4.50
C GLY A 314 0.78 21.89 3.31
N LYS A 315 0.47 23.19 3.19
CA LYS A 315 -0.40 23.68 2.11
C LYS A 315 0.16 23.36 0.72
N ASP A 316 1.46 23.45 0.54
CA ASP A 316 2.15 23.15 -0.72
C ASP A 316 1.96 21.69 -1.17
N LEU A 317 1.94 20.75 -0.24
CA LEU A 317 1.64 19.35 -0.52
C LEU A 317 0.17 19.15 -0.94
N ILE A 318 -0.75 19.81 -0.23
CA ILE A 318 -2.18 19.74 -0.55
C ILE A 318 -2.44 20.35 -1.93
N ASP A 319 -1.87 21.51 -2.23
CA ASP A 319 -2.01 22.16 -3.55
C ASP A 319 -1.44 21.28 -4.68
N ALA A 320 -0.28 20.63 -4.45
CA ALA A 320 0.29 19.70 -5.42
C ALA A 320 -0.61 18.46 -5.65
N ALA A 321 -1.21 17.92 -4.59
CA ALA A 321 -2.15 16.80 -4.70
C ALA A 321 -3.44 17.20 -5.44
N VAL A 322 -3.97 18.40 -5.17
CA VAL A 322 -5.12 18.96 -5.91
C VAL A 322 -4.79 19.15 -7.38
N ALA A 323 -3.60 19.67 -7.70
CA ALA A 323 -3.13 19.85 -9.08
C ALA A 323 -3.01 18.50 -9.82
N ALA A 324 -2.67 17.43 -9.11
CA ALA A 324 -2.57 16.08 -9.68
C ALA A 324 -3.93 15.54 -10.19
N ASN A 325 -5.06 16.10 -9.79
CA ASN A 325 -6.38 15.76 -10.35
C ASN A 325 -6.54 16.21 -11.82
N GLN A 326 -5.75 17.20 -12.26
CA GLN A 326 -5.79 17.63 -13.67
C GLN A 326 -5.15 16.56 -14.55
N LYS A 327 -5.91 16.10 -15.55
CA LYS A 327 -5.37 15.16 -16.54
C LYS A 327 -4.39 15.90 -17.45
N PRO A 328 -3.23 15.27 -17.78
CA PRO A 328 -2.33 15.85 -18.78
C PRO A 328 -3.10 16.14 -20.08
N ALA A 329 -2.87 17.30 -20.67
CA ALA A 329 -3.43 17.61 -21.98
C ALA A 329 -3.04 16.49 -22.96
N LYS A 330 -4.02 15.91 -23.66
CA LYS A 330 -3.74 14.90 -24.70
C LYS A 330 -2.74 15.51 -25.69
N GLN A 331 -1.52 14.99 -25.75
CA GLN A 331 -0.59 15.35 -26.82
C GLN A 331 -1.29 15.03 -28.15
N LYS A 332 -1.61 16.07 -28.94
CA LYS A 332 -2.07 15.90 -30.30
C LYS A 332 -0.97 15.15 -31.04
N LYS A 333 -1.23 13.89 -31.40
CA LYS A 333 -0.41 13.18 -32.38
C LYS A 333 -0.40 14.02 -33.63
N THR A 334 0.71 14.69 -33.91
CA THR A 334 0.96 15.34 -35.22
C THR A 334 1.16 14.18 -36.20
N GLU A 335 0.09 13.80 -36.88
CA GLU A 335 0.19 12.98 -38.10
C GLU A 335 0.99 13.79 -39.11
N LYS A 336 2.28 13.48 -39.25
CA LYS A 336 3.03 13.91 -40.46
C LYS A 336 2.41 13.18 -41.64
N LYS A 337 1.54 13.91 -42.39
CA LYS A 337 1.21 13.53 -43.76
C LYS A 337 2.51 13.51 -44.56
N HIS A 338 3.05 12.34 -44.85
CA HIS A 338 3.98 12.15 -45.94
C HIS A 338 3.15 12.42 -47.23
N SER A 339 3.33 13.59 -47.81
CA SER A 339 2.92 13.84 -49.20
C SER A 339 3.98 13.21 -50.09
N ASP A 340 3.70 12.03 -50.61
CA ASP A 340 4.37 11.56 -51.80
C ASP A 340 4.05 12.53 -52.94
N LYS A 341 5.06 13.23 -53.41
CA LYS A 341 5.09 13.85 -54.75
C LYS A 341 6.05 13.03 -55.59
N LYS A 342 5.45 12.50 -56.62
CA LYS A 342 6.00 11.95 -57.84
C LYS A 342 7.45 12.28 -58.19
#